data_da1aea0df0ecd342533728de2233c69b
#
_entry.id   da1aea0df0ecd342533728de2233c69b
#
_cell.length_a   1.000
_cell.length_b   1.000
_cell.length_c   1.000
_cell.angle_alpha   90.00
_cell.angle_beta   90.00
_cell.angle_gamma   90.00
#
_symmetry.space_group_name_H-M   'P 1'
#
loop_
_entity.id
_entity.type
_entity.pdbx_description
1 polymer ?
#
loop_
_entity_poly.entity_id
_entity_poly.type
_entity_poly.pdbx_seq_one_letter_code
_entity_poly.pdbx_strand_id
1 'polypeptide(L)'
;NLVDELMPVVQNANLDGTATPTSKMACVKRSSGTAPIVPMPKKHRTKSVNFPPPQVPSQSPTPPPPPRAVTRKPLTRKIPTQKPIQRNSYKPNNNPFVVSNAIIAINLGLFVWSQISGVNRFQYNMFLSRVFLDNGEWYRLVSAGFVHFGLFHVAMNMFLLFQLGRMLEPAIGSTKFALIYFASLLGGSAGALLLSPTAFTGGASGAVFGVMAAGVVGMRQQGANPFNSGLGMTFAINIVLTLAIPGISIGGHFGGALAGALCGFVILAPSRIKIPEFVQYATPILVGAAAIYISLA
;
A
#
# COMPACT_ATOMS: atom_id res chain seq x y z
N ASN A 1 -17.55 2.32 -36.91
CA ASN A 1 -17.20 1.23 -36.00
C ASN A 1 -16.64 1.85 -34.73
N LEU A 2 -17.23 1.60 -33.57
CA LEU A 2 -16.85 2.23 -32.27
C LEU A 2 -15.35 2.08 -31.96
N VAL A 3 -14.73 1.00 -32.47
CA VAL A 3 -13.30 0.72 -32.34
C VAL A 3 -12.46 1.73 -33.09
N ASP A 4 -12.90 2.17 -34.27
CA ASP A 4 -12.16 3.11 -35.10
C ASP A 4 -12.25 4.55 -34.59
N GLU A 5 -13.33 4.88 -33.86
CA GLU A 5 -13.49 6.21 -33.22
C GLU A 5 -12.73 6.34 -31.89
N LEU A 6 -12.59 5.24 -31.12
CA LEU A 6 -11.92 5.28 -29.82
C LEU A 6 -10.40 5.03 -29.90
N MET A 7 -9.91 4.41 -30.97
CA MET A 7 -8.47 4.16 -31.16
C MET A 7 -7.60 5.43 -31.12
N PRO A 8 -7.99 6.57 -31.72
CA PRO A 8 -7.23 7.81 -31.60
C PRO A 8 -7.16 8.35 -30.17
N VAL A 9 -8.21 8.15 -29.38
CA VAL A 9 -8.27 8.60 -27.98
C VAL A 9 -7.30 7.79 -27.11
N VAL A 10 -7.20 6.49 -27.35
CA VAL A 10 -6.27 5.61 -26.62
C VAL A 10 -4.80 5.87 -27.02
N GLN A 11 -4.54 6.18 -28.29
CA GLN A 11 -3.22 6.54 -28.77
C GLN A 11 -2.74 7.87 -28.18
N ASN A 12 -3.60 8.88 -28.07
CA ASN A 12 -3.25 10.16 -27.48
C ASN A 12 -3.02 10.08 -25.97
N ALA A 13 -3.71 9.20 -25.25
CA ALA A 13 -3.47 8.97 -23.82
C ALA A 13 -2.12 8.30 -23.52
N ASN A 14 -1.51 7.60 -24.49
CA ASN A 14 -0.23 6.90 -24.32
C ASN A 14 1.00 7.69 -24.83
N LEU A 15 0.82 8.78 -25.59
CA LEU A 15 1.91 9.51 -26.25
C LEU A 15 2.31 10.80 -25.55
N ASP A 16 1.51 11.33 -24.60
CA ASP A 16 1.82 12.61 -23.97
C ASP A 16 2.52 12.48 -22.61
N GLY A 17 3.68 11.83 -22.63
CA GLY A 17 4.74 12.13 -21.65
C GLY A 17 5.45 13.47 -21.90
N THR A 18 5.13 14.19 -22.98
CA THR A 18 5.73 15.49 -23.34
C THR A 18 4.71 16.40 -23.98
N ALA A 19 3.77 16.89 -23.21
CA ALA A 19 2.98 18.06 -23.60
C ALA A 19 3.81 19.32 -23.29
N THR A 20 4.56 19.82 -24.24
CA THR A 20 5.04 21.21 -24.22
C THR A 20 3.85 22.13 -24.51
N PRO A 21 3.50 23.06 -23.60
CA PRO A 21 2.48 24.04 -23.90
C PRO A 21 3.05 25.06 -24.90
N THR A 22 2.58 25.04 -26.13
CA THR A 22 2.74 26.16 -27.07
C THR A 22 1.82 27.29 -26.59
N SER A 23 2.29 28.02 -25.60
CA SER A 23 1.77 29.33 -25.24
C SER A 23 2.48 30.37 -26.09
N LYS A 24 1.74 31.06 -26.95
CA LYS A 24 2.16 32.30 -27.61
C LYS A 24 2.59 33.30 -26.54
N MET A 25 3.88 33.47 -26.35
CA MET A 25 4.45 34.48 -25.47
C MET A 25 4.37 35.85 -26.16
N ALA A 26 3.45 36.67 -25.70
CA ALA A 26 3.49 38.10 -25.95
C ALA A 26 4.72 38.69 -25.26
N CYS A 27 5.54 39.37 -26.06
CA CYS A 27 6.73 40.06 -25.63
C CYS A 27 6.36 41.22 -24.71
N VAL A 28 6.59 41.08 -23.38
CA VAL A 28 6.54 42.20 -22.43
C VAL A 28 7.97 42.66 -22.16
N LYS A 29 8.27 43.90 -22.54
CA LYS A 29 9.52 44.63 -22.29
C LYS A 29 9.84 44.62 -20.78
N ARG A 30 11.01 44.11 -20.42
CA ARG A 30 11.61 44.29 -19.10
C ARG A 30 11.98 45.74 -18.88
N SER A 31 11.37 46.42 -17.93
CA SER A 31 11.89 47.64 -17.32
C SER A 31 12.87 47.23 -16.20
N SER A 32 14.06 47.81 -16.26
CA SER A 32 15.13 47.69 -15.28
C SER A 32 14.71 48.40 -13.97
N GLY A 33 14.33 47.62 -12.97
CA GLY A 33 14.11 48.08 -11.60
C GLY A 33 15.13 47.44 -10.68
N THR A 34 16.03 48.29 -10.17
CA THR A 34 17.03 47.96 -9.14
C THR A 34 16.34 47.52 -7.85
N ALA A 35 16.68 46.34 -7.37
CA ALA A 35 16.22 45.82 -6.07
C ALA A 35 16.89 46.59 -4.91
N PRO A 36 16.16 46.92 -3.86
CA PRO A 36 16.75 47.59 -2.68
C PRO A 36 17.59 46.58 -1.88
N ILE A 37 18.80 47.05 -1.51
CA ILE A 37 19.73 46.36 -0.61
C ILE A 37 19.15 46.39 0.80
N VAL A 38 18.88 45.22 1.37
CA VAL A 38 18.49 45.07 2.78
C VAL A 38 19.76 45.04 3.63
N PRO A 39 19.93 45.96 4.62
CA PRO A 39 21.13 45.96 5.48
C PRO A 39 21.09 44.80 6.47
N MET A 40 22.22 44.09 6.60
CA MET A 40 22.43 43.04 7.61
C MET A 40 22.37 43.61 9.04
N PRO A 41 21.80 42.90 10.00
CA PRO A 41 21.80 43.33 11.41
C PRO A 41 23.21 43.27 11.99
N LYS A 42 23.60 44.36 12.67
CA LYS A 42 24.87 44.51 13.38
C LYS A 42 25.01 43.46 14.47
N LYS A 43 26.16 42.76 14.51
CA LYS A 43 26.56 41.84 15.57
C LYS A 43 26.51 42.56 16.93
N HIS A 44 25.67 42.10 17.84
CA HIS A 44 25.70 42.51 19.23
C HIS A 44 27.00 42.00 19.87
N ARG A 45 27.78 42.95 20.39
CA ARG A 45 29.00 42.75 21.17
C ARG A 45 28.59 42.15 22.52
N THR A 46 28.86 40.86 22.76
CA THR A 46 28.68 40.22 24.06
C THR A 46 29.65 40.85 25.07
N LYS A 47 29.09 41.47 26.12
CA LYS A 47 29.86 41.90 27.28
C LYS A 47 30.38 40.67 27.99
N SER A 48 31.71 40.59 28.18
CA SER A 48 32.34 39.58 29.02
C SER A 48 31.91 39.79 30.48
N VAL A 49 31.22 38.81 31.04
CA VAL A 49 30.89 38.75 32.46
C VAL A 49 32.08 38.08 33.14
N ASN A 50 32.83 38.87 33.93
CA ASN A 50 33.88 38.36 34.80
C ASN A 50 33.24 37.63 35.99
N PHE A 51 33.41 36.32 36.03
CA PHE A 51 33.09 35.51 37.22
C PHE A 51 34.29 35.50 38.13
N PRO A 52 34.13 35.75 39.46
CA PRO A 52 35.19 35.60 40.43
C PRO A 52 35.59 34.09 40.50
N PRO A 53 36.87 33.79 40.81
CA PRO A 53 37.33 32.39 40.90
C PRO A 53 36.60 31.65 42.02
N PRO A 54 36.29 30.36 41.85
CA PRO A 54 35.62 29.58 42.87
C PRO A 54 36.51 29.43 44.10
N GLN A 55 35.98 29.80 45.24
CA GLN A 55 36.64 29.57 46.55
C GLN A 55 36.54 28.07 46.83
N VAL A 56 37.72 27.42 46.97
CA VAL A 56 37.85 26.04 47.38
C VAL A 56 37.63 25.99 48.90
N PRO A 57 36.64 25.25 49.43
CA PRO A 57 36.56 25.00 50.88
C PRO A 57 37.66 24.07 51.31
N SER A 58 38.49 24.50 52.27
CA SER A 58 39.62 23.76 52.80
C SER A 58 39.29 22.75 53.90
N GLN A 59 38.15 22.04 53.78
CA GLN A 59 37.86 20.91 54.67
C GLN A 59 37.27 19.77 53.87
N SER A 60 38.05 18.67 53.76
CA SER A 60 37.55 17.38 53.26
C SER A 60 36.49 16.84 54.22
N PRO A 61 35.27 16.57 53.75
CA PRO A 61 34.27 15.88 54.59
C PRO A 61 34.75 14.45 54.86
N THR A 62 34.71 14.05 56.12
CA THR A 62 34.92 12.67 56.56
C THR A 62 33.94 11.74 55.79
N PRO A 63 34.41 10.60 55.24
CA PRO A 63 33.53 9.68 54.53
C PRO A 63 32.40 9.19 55.45
N PRO A 64 31.17 9.09 54.96
CA PRO A 64 30.07 8.56 55.75
C PRO A 64 30.32 7.07 56.09
N PRO A 65 29.85 6.62 57.27
CA PRO A 65 30.04 5.22 57.64
C PRO A 65 29.40 4.27 56.62
N PRO A 66 29.97 3.08 56.39
CA PRO A 66 29.43 2.16 55.38
C PRO A 66 27.98 1.76 55.72
N PRO A 67 27.12 1.67 54.73
CA PRO A 67 25.73 1.31 54.97
C PRO A 67 25.65 -0.09 55.59
N ARG A 68 24.90 -0.14 56.71
CA ARG A 68 24.66 -1.40 57.42
C ARG A 68 24.10 -2.43 56.43
N ALA A 69 24.80 -3.58 56.31
CA ALA A 69 24.38 -4.65 55.43
C ALA A 69 22.98 -5.14 55.79
N VAL A 70 22.01 -4.70 55.03
CA VAL A 70 20.64 -5.19 55.08
C VAL A 70 20.64 -6.51 54.33
N THR A 71 20.69 -7.63 55.09
CA THR A 71 20.49 -8.99 54.55
C THR A 71 19.07 -9.06 53.98
N ARG A 72 18.91 -8.69 52.69
CA ARG A 72 17.68 -8.95 51.98
C ARG A 72 17.57 -10.44 51.72
N LYS A 73 16.64 -11.13 52.35
CA LYS A 73 16.24 -12.48 51.95
C LYS A 73 15.96 -12.48 50.46
N PRO A 74 16.53 -13.45 49.68
CA PRO A 74 16.20 -13.54 48.26
C PRO A 74 14.70 -13.75 48.11
N LEU A 75 14.00 -12.75 47.56
CA LEU A 75 12.62 -12.93 47.08
C LEU A 75 12.70 -13.83 45.84
N THR A 76 12.61 -15.15 46.08
CA THR A 76 12.41 -16.12 45.00
C THR A 76 11.01 -15.88 44.42
N ARG A 77 10.90 -14.85 43.58
CA ARG A 77 9.72 -14.64 42.74
C ARG A 77 9.72 -15.79 41.74
N LYS A 78 8.90 -16.83 41.98
CA LYS A 78 8.64 -17.86 40.97
C LYS A 78 8.11 -17.14 39.75
N ILE A 79 8.97 -16.98 38.72
CA ILE A 79 8.57 -16.54 37.40
C ILE A 79 7.56 -17.60 36.91
N PRO A 80 6.32 -17.25 36.62
CA PRO A 80 5.38 -18.22 36.03
C PRO A 80 6.05 -18.71 34.74
N THR A 81 6.37 -20.00 34.70
CA THR A 81 6.77 -20.63 33.45
C THR A 81 5.62 -20.49 32.50
N GLN A 82 5.74 -19.56 31.54
CA GLN A 82 4.81 -19.47 30.44
C GLN A 82 4.80 -20.82 29.75
N LYS A 83 3.64 -21.48 29.75
CA LYS A 83 3.44 -22.67 28.93
C LYS A 83 3.92 -22.31 27.53
N PRO A 84 4.73 -23.18 26.88
CA PRO A 84 5.15 -22.93 25.49
C PRO A 84 3.90 -22.67 24.69
N ILE A 85 3.86 -21.53 24.00
CA ILE A 85 2.83 -21.23 23.01
C ILE A 85 2.88 -22.41 22.05
N GLN A 86 1.86 -23.26 22.06
CA GLN A 86 1.70 -24.30 21.02
C GLN A 86 1.57 -23.52 19.71
N ARG A 87 2.70 -23.38 19.01
CA ARG A 87 2.70 -23.05 17.60
C ARG A 87 1.90 -24.17 16.95
N ASN A 88 0.69 -23.87 16.50
CA ASN A 88 0.01 -24.75 15.58
C ASN A 88 1.04 -25.14 14.54
N SER A 89 1.36 -26.43 14.46
CA SER A 89 2.33 -26.94 13.51
C SER A 89 1.66 -26.85 12.12
N TYR A 90 1.70 -25.65 11.55
CA TYR A 90 1.49 -25.49 10.12
C TYR A 90 2.63 -26.30 9.47
N LYS A 91 2.28 -27.44 8.86
CA LYS A 91 3.22 -28.16 8.01
C LYS A 91 3.56 -27.23 6.86
N PRO A 92 4.79 -26.74 6.74
CA PRO A 92 5.13 -25.85 5.65
C PRO A 92 4.87 -26.62 4.34
N ASN A 93 3.99 -26.09 3.51
CA ASN A 93 3.87 -26.53 2.12
C ASN A 93 5.26 -26.31 1.48
N ASN A 94 5.71 -27.25 0.65
CA ASN A 94 7.03 -27.20 0.01
C ASN A 94 7.29 -25.92 -0.79
N ASN A 95 6.24 -25.13 -1.07
CA ASN A 95 6.32 -23.78 -1.64
C ASN A 95 5.24 -22.88 -0.98
N PRO A 96 5.58 -22.12 0.06
CA PRO A 96 4.62 -21.27 0.77
C PRO A 96 4.16 -20.03 -0.02
N PHE A 97 4.64 -19.83 -1.26
CA PHE A 97 4.40 -18.64 -2.08
C PHE A 97 3.81 -18.99 -3.45
N VAL A 98 3.02 -20.07 -3.54
CA VAL A 98 2.50 -20.58 -4.82
C VAL A 98 1.63 -19.56 -5.52
N VAL A 99 0.67 -18.98 -4.79
CA VAL A 99 -0.33 -18.08 -5.38
C VAL A 99 0.29 -16.73 -5.74
N SER A 100 1.05 -16.11 -4.84
CA SER A 100 1.69 -14.83 -5.13
C SER A 100 2.66 -14.94 -6.31
N ASN A 101 3.49 -15.99 -6.36
CA ASN A 101 4.39 -16.22 -7.48
C ASN A 101 3.65 -16.51 -8.79
N ALA A 102 2.55 -17.27 -8.76
CA ALA A 102 1.74 -17.55 -9.93
C ALA A 102 1.10 -16.27 -10.50
N ILE A 103 0.52 -15.42 -9.63
CA ILE A 103 -0.06 -14.14 -10.05
C ILE A 103 1.01 -13.22 -10.64
N ILE A 104 2.20 -13.14 -10.03
CA ILE A 104 3.33 -12.38 -10.57
C ILE A 104 3.74 -12.90 -11.94
N ALA A 105 3.91 -14.21 -12.09
CA ALA A 105 4.30 -14.83 -13.36
C ALA A 105 3.27 -14.58 -14.47
N ILE A 106 1.97 -14.69 -14.16
CA ILE A 106 0.89 -14.40 -15.11
C ILE A 106 0.94 -12.92 -15.54
N ASN A 107 1.04 -12.00 -14.62
CA ASN A 107 1.08 -10.56 -14.93
C ASN A 107 2.31 -10.19 -15.78
N LEU A 108 3.49 -10.70 -15.43
CA LEU A 108 4.71 -10.48 -16.21
C LEU A 108 4.61 -11.12 -17.60
N GLY A 109 4.08 -12.35 -17.68
CA GLY A 109 3.87 -13.05 -18.96
C GLY A 109 2.90 -12.31 -19.88
N LEU A 110 1.76 -11.85 -19.34
CA LEU A 110 0.79 -11.07 -20.10
C LEU A 110 1.34 -9.69 -20.50
N PHE A 111 2.14 -9.07 -19.65
CA PHE A 111 2.80 -7.81 -20.00
C PHE A 111 3.77 -8.02 -21.17
N VAL A 112 4.65 -9.01 -21.09
CA VAL A 112 5.57 -9.34 -22.21
C VAL A 112 4.79 -9.70 -23.48
N TRP A 113 3.76 -10.51 -23.36
CA TRP A 113 2.89 -10.85 -24.49
C TRP A 113 2.26 -9.63 -25.14
N SER A 114 1.80 -8.66 -24.34
CA SER A 114 1.23 -7.41 -24.85
C SER A 114 2.23 -6.61 -25.68
N GLN A 115 3.52 -6.61 -25.30
CA GLN A 115 4.56 -5.90 -26.06
C GLN A 115 4.82 -6.55 -27.44
N ILE A 116 4.63 -7.87 -27.55
CA ILE A 116 4.86 -8.61 -28.79
C ILE A 116 3.63 -8.56 -29.69
N SER A 117 2.43 -8.71 -29.14
CA SER A 117 1.16 -8.84 -29.90
C SER A 117 0.50 -7.51 -30.27
N GLY A 118 1.09 -6.38 -29.87
CA GLY A 118 0.53 -5.04 -30.03
C GLY A 118 -0.20 -4.57 -28.79
N VAL A 119 0.44 -3.64 -28.07
CA VAL A 119 0.02 -3.14 -26.75
C VAL A 119 -1.41 -2.61 -26.75
N ASN A 120 -1.74 -1.75 -27.71
CA ASN A 120 -3.04 -1.06 -27.75
C ASN A 120 -4.20 -2.07 -27.90
N ARG A 121 -4.08 -3.01 -28.81
CA ARG A 121 -5.12 -4.02 -29.07
C ARG A 121 -5.31 -4.94 -27.86
N PHE A 122 -4.21 -5.39 -27.26
CA PHE A 122 -4.25 -6.24 -26.07
C PHE A 122 -4.93 -5.52 -24.89
N GLN A 123 -4.47 -4.30 -24.60
CA GLN A 123 -5.02 -3.48 -23.52
C GLN A 123 -6.49 -3.17 -23.73
N TYR A 124 -6.87 -2.77 -24.95
CA TYR A 124 -8.27 -2.48 -25.31
C TYR A 124 -9.21 -3.65 -25.00
N ASN A 125 -8.79 -4.89 -25.22
CA ASN A 125 -9.61 -6.08 -24.97
C ASN A 125 -9.69 -6.47 -23.48
N MET A 126 -8.89 -5.87 -22.61
CA MET A 126 -8.73 -6.35 -21.24
C MET A 126 -9.11 -5.30 -20.18
N PHE A 127 -8.93 -4.00 -20.42
CA PHE A 127 -9.21 -3.00 -19.39
C PHE A 127 -10.71 -2.79 -19.17
N LEU A 128 -11.03 -2.27 -17.98
CA LEU A 128 -12.39 -2.06 -17.50
C LEU A 128 -12.88 -0.66 -17.84
N SER A 129 -14.12 -0.56 -18.31
CA SER A 129 -14.93 0.66 -18.40
C SER A 129 -16.40 0.28 -18.44
N ARG A 130 -17.29 1.16 -17.98
CA ARG A 130 -18.75 0.94 -18.00
C ARG A 130 -19.25 0.61 -19.41
N VAL A 131 -18.75 1.30 -20.43
CA VAL A 131 -19.15 1.07 -21.82
C VAL A 131 -19.03 -0.38 -22.26
N PHE A 132 -18.01 -1.10 -21.80
CA PHE A 132 -17.84 -2.52 -22.15
C PHE A 132 -18.72 -3.44 -21.31
N LEU A 133 -18.95 -3.10 -20.04
CA LEU A 133 -19.87 -3.88 -19.21
C LEU A 133 -21.30 -3.82 -19.72
N ASP A 134 -21.75 -2.67 -20.17
CA ASP A 134 -23.09 -2.47 -20.75
C ASP A 134 -23.28 -3.29 -22.04
N ASN A 135 -22.19 -3.62 -22.73
CA ASN A 135 -22.15 -4.54 -23.86
C ASN A 135 -22.01 -6.03 -23.46
N GLY A 136 -22.09 -6.35 -22.16
CA GLY A 136 -22.03 -7.73 -21.68
C GLY A 136 -20.61 -8.27 -21.45
N GLU A 137 -19.56 -7.45 -21.53
CA GLU A 137 -18.17 -7.86 -21.38
C GLU A 137 -17.75 -7.91 -19.89
N TRP A 138 -18.55 -8.62 -19.07
CA TRP A 138 -18.38 -8.72 -17.61
C TRP A 138 -17.03 -9.31 -17.18
N TYR A 139 -16.37 -10.11 -18.02
CA TYR A 139 -15.05 -10.69 -17.75
C TYR A 139 -13.98 -9.63 -17.45
N ARG A 140 -14.22 -8.38 -17.87
CA ARG A 140 -13.33 -7.26 -17.65
C ARG A 140 -13.22 -6.84 -16.18
N LEU A 141 -14.18 -7.24 -15.34
CA LEU A 141 -14.06 -7.08 -13.89
C LEU A 141 -12.83 -7.80 -13.32
N VAL A 142 -12.39 -8.87 -14.00
CA VAL A 142 -11.23 -9.66 -13.62
C VAL A 142 -10.02 -9.36 -14.51
N SER A 143 -10.22 -9.37 -15.85
CA SER A 143 -9.11 -9.23 -16.80
C SER A 143 -8.36 -7.90 -16.67
N ALA A 144 -9.05 -6.84 -16.29
CA ALA A 144 -8.43 -5.54 -16.04
C ALA A 144 -7.33 -5.57 -14.97
N GLY A 145 -7.43 -6.47 -13.99
CA GLY A 145 -6.40 -6.67 -12.96
C GLY A 145 -5.08 -7.24 -13.47
N PHE A 146 -5.03 -7.63 -14.74
CA PHE A 146 -3.84 -8.23 -15.38
C PHE A 146 -3.26 -7.36 -16.50
N VAL A 147 -3.84 -6.17 -16.74
CA VAL A 147 -3.34 -5.21 -17.74
C VAL A 147 -2.48 -4.15 -17.05
N HIS A 148 -1.35 -3.80 -17.67
CA HIS A 148 -0.47 -2.77 -17.14
C HIS A 148 -0.05 -1.80 -18.25
N PHE A 149 -0.23 -0.49 -18.00
CA PHE A 149 0.00 0.60 -18.96
C PHE A 149 1.47 1.02 -19.10
N GLY A 150 2.42 0.22 -18.62
CA GLY A 150 3.85 0.48 -18.79
C GLY A 150 4.71 -0.33 -17.83
N LEU A 151 6.02 -0.34 -18.14
CA LEU A 151 6.99 -1.13 -17.38
C LEU A 151 7.06 -0.74 -15.89
N PHE A 152 7.04 0.56 -15.60
CA PHE A 152 7.09 1.03 -14.21
C PHE A 152 5.83 0.59 -13.44
N HIS A 153 4.65 0.63 -14.08
CA HIS A 153 3.39 0.23 -13.47
C HIS A 153 3.40 -1.26 -13.12
N VAL A 154 3.78 -2.15 -14.05
CA VAL A 154 3.85 -3.59 -13.76
C VAL A 154 4.94 -3.89 -12.71
N ALA A 155 6.10 -3.26 -12.82
CA ALA A 155 7.21 -3.49 -11.89
C ALA A 155 6.84 -3.15 -10.45
N MET A 156 6.21 -1.99 -10.21
CA MET A 156 5.79 -1.56 -8.88
C MET A 156 4.71 -2.49 -8.29
N ASN A 157 3.72 -2.87 -9.11
CA ASN A 157 2.69 -3.81 -8.65
C ASN A 157 3.28 -5.17 -8.27
N MET A 158 4.15 -5.72 -9.12
CA MET A 158 4.76 -7.04 -8.86
C MET A 158 5.74 -7.00 -7.69
N PHE A 159 6.46 -5.92 -7.52
CA PHE A 159 7.34 -5.72 -6.36
C PHE A 159 6.55 -5.69 -5.05
N LEU A 160 5.45 -4.92 -5.00
CA LEU A 160 4.59 -4.87 -3.82
C LEU A 160 3.92 -6.23 -3.57
N LEU A 161 3.40 -6.87 -4.61
CA LEU A 161 2.78 -8.19 -4.50
C LEU A 161 3.78 -9.24 -4.01
N PHE A 162 5.03 -9.20 -4.47
CA PHE A 162 6.10 -10.08 -4.00
C PHE A 162 6.33 -9.90 -2.49
N GLN A 163 6.45 -8.67 -2.00
CA GLN A 163 6.66 -8.42 -0.56
C GLN A 163 5.45 -8.86 0.27
N LEU A 164 4.23 -8.53 -0.18
CA LEU A 164 2.99 -8.88 0.51
C LEU A 164 2.74 -10.40 0.51
N GLY A 165 3.04 -11.07 -0.59
CA GLY A 165 2.98 -12.53 -0.70
C GLY A 165 3.92 -13.20 0.30
N ARG A 166 5.17 -12.73 0.38
CA ARG A 166 6.15 -13.24 1.36
C ARG A 166 5.71 -13.05 2.81
N MET A 167 4.97 -11.99 3.09
CA MET A 167 4.51 -11.68 4.44
C MET A 167 3.22 -12.44 4.79
N LEU A 168 2.23 -12.46 3.92
CA LEU A 168 0.86 -12.90 4.24
C LEU A 168 0.55 -14.33 3.82
N GLU A 169 1.01 -14.78 2.64
CA GLU A 169 0.65 -16.11 2.13
C GLU A 169 1.10 -17.26 3.07
N PRO A 170 2.34 -17.24 3.66
CA PRO A 170 2.72 -18.25 4.65
C PRO A 170 1.93 -18.16 5.96
N ALA A 171 1.43 -16.97 6.30
CA ALA A 171 0.73 -16.74 7.56
C ALA A 171 -0.71 -17.25 7.53
N ILE A 172 -1.41 -17.12 6.38
CA ILE A 172 -2.83 -17.45 6.24
C ILE A 172 -3.11 -18.64 5.30
N GLY A 173 -2.11 -19.10 4.58
CA GLY A 173 -2.22 -20.13 3.55
C GLY A 173 -2.61 -19.57 2.18
N SER A 174 -2.21 -20.29 1.12
CA SER A 174 -2.36 -19.86 -0.28
C SER A 174 -3.82 -19.62 -0.68
N THR A 175 -4.76 -20.46 -0.22
CA THR A 175 -6.19 -20.30 -0.57
C THR A 175 -6.78 -19.02 -0.02
N LYS A 176 -6.55 -18.71 1.25
CA LYS A 176 -7.06 -17.47 1.87
C LYS A 176 -6.39 -16.25 1.27
N PHE A 177 -5.10 -16.34 0.95
CA PHE A 177 -4.38 -15.28 0.23
C PHE A 177 -5.01 -15.01 -1.14
N ALA A 178 -5.27 -16.05 -1.94
CA ALA A 178 -5.95 -15.93 -3.22
C ALA A 178 -7.33 -15.27 -3.09
N LEU A 179 -8.12 -15.71 -2.11
CA LEU A 179 -9.46 -15.17 -1.88
C LEU A 179 -9.42 -13.68 -1.52
N ILE A 180 -8.49 -13.25 -0.65
CA ILE A 180 -8.29 -11.81 -0.35
C ILE A 180 -7.90 -11.06 -1.62
N TYR A 181 -6.95 -11.59 -2.41
CA TYR A 181 -6.48 -10.95 -3.62
C TYR A 181 -7.62 -10.73 -4.63
N PHE A 182 -8.39 -11.78 -4.95
CA PHE A 182 -9.47 -11.67 -5.94
C PHE A 182 -10.68 -10.88 -5.44
N ALA A 183 -11.05 -10.99 -4.16
CA ALA A 183 -12.07 -10.12 -3.58
C ALA A 183 -11.68 -8.65 -3.65
N SER A 184 -10.41 -8.35 -3.38
CA SER A 184 -9.86 -6.98 -3.47
C SER A 184 -9.78 -6.48 -4.91
N LEU A 185 -9.45 -7.35 -5.86
CA LEU A 185 -9.48 -7.04 -7.29
C LEU A 185 -10.88 -6.63 -7.72
N LEU A 186 -11.89 -7.44 -7.39
CA LEU A 186 -13.30 -7.15 -7.70
C LEU A 186 -13.79 -5.87 -6.99
N GLY A 187 -13.41 -5.68 -5.73
CA GLY A 187 -13.69 -4.45 -5.00
C GLY A 187 -13.06 -3.23 -5.65
N GLY A 188 -11.86 -3.38 -6.19
CA GLY A 188 -11.20 -2.35 -7.00
C GLY A 188 -11.95 -2.04 -8.28
N SER A 189 -12.41 -3.07 -8.99
CA SER A 189 -13.22 -2.91 -10.20
C SER A 189 -14.52 -2.16 -9.90
N ALA A 190 -15.24 -2.54 -8.84
CA ALA A 190 -16.44 -1.85 -8.40
C ALA A 190 -16.19 -0.38 -8.04
N GLY A 191 -15.14 -0.12 -7.25
CA GLY A 191 -14.78 1.25 -6.87
C GLY A 191 -14.37 2.12 -8.07
N ALA A 192 -13.66 1.55 -9.05
CA ALA A 192 -13.30 2.26 -10.27
C ALA A 192 -14.54 2.66 -11.08
N LEU A 193 -15.48 1.73 -11.26
CA LEU A 193 -16.74 2.01 -11.97
C LEU A 193 -17.63 3.02 -11.26
N LEU A 194 -17.66 3.01 -9.92
CA LEU A 194 -18.43 3.95 -9.13
C LEU A 194 -17.91 5.40 -9.23
N LEU A 195 -16.58 5.57 -9.19
CA LEU A 195 -15.98 6.91 -9.16
C LEU A 195 -15.60 7.46 -10.54
N SER A 196 -15.34 6.58 -11.51
CA SER A 196 -14.88 6.96 -12.85
C SER A 196 -15.37 5.94 -13.89
N PRO A 197 -16.70 5.86 -14.13
CA PRO A 197 -17.29 4.77 -14.92
C PRO A 197 -16.79 4.72 -16.37
N THR A 198 -16.49 5.86 -16.98
CA THR A 198 -16.04 5.94 -18.37
C THR A 198 -14.52 5.86 -18.54
N ALA A 199 -13.76 5.93 -17.45
CA ALA A 199 -12.30 5.80 -17.51
C ALA A 199 -11.88 4.36 -17.84
N PHE A 200 -10.81 4.24 -18.61
CA PHE A 200 -10.18 2.96 -18.86
C PHE A 200 -9.28 2.59 -17.68
N THR A 201 -9.70 1.57 -16.95
CA THR A 201 -9.02 1.15 -15.72
C THR A 201 -8.35 -0.21 -15.92
N GLY A 202 -7.09 -0.33 -15.46
CA GLY A 202 -6.33 -1.57 -15.48
C GLY A 202 -5.19 -1.54 -14.48
N GLY A 203 -4.77 -2.73 -14.05
CA GLY A 203 -3.67 -2.93 -13.12
C GLY A 203 -4.04 -3.81 -11.93
N ALA A 204 -3.06 -4.55 -11.43
CA ALA A 204 -3.20 -5.36 -10.22
C ALA A 204 -3.32 -4.50 -8.94
N SER A 205 -3.18 -3.18 -9.05
CA SER A 205 -3.02 -2.27 -7.92
C SER A 205 -4.21 -2.28 -6.95
N GLY A 206 -5.46 -2.40 -7.44
CA GLY A 206 -6.62 -2.54 -6.57
C GLY A 206 -6.52 -3.75 -5.64
N ALA A 207 -6.12 -4.91 -6.18
CA ALA A 207 -5.87 -6.11 -5.39
C ALA A 207 -4.68 -5.93 -4.42
N VAL A 208 -3.59 -5.31 -4.88
CA VAL A 208 -2.40 -5.02 -4.05
C VAL A 208 -2.76 -4.10 -2.88
N PHE A 209 -3.54 -3.04 -3.12
CA PHE A 209 -4.07 -2.17 -2.06
C PHE A 209 -4.90 -2.94 -1.04
N GLY A 210 -5.75 -3.86 -1.53
CA GLY A 210 -6.56 -4.70 -0.65
C GLY A 210 -5.73 -5.65 0.21
N VAL A 211 -4.75 -6.32 -0.36
CA VAL A 211 -3.83 -7.18 0.41
C VAL A 211 -3.03 -6.38 1.43
N MET A 212 -2.58 -5.16 1.10
CA MET A 212 -1.95 -4.25 2.06
C MET A 212 -2.90 -3.87 3.20
N ALA A 213 -4.13 -3.48 2.87
CA ALA A 213 -5.13 -3.10 3.85
C ALA A 213 -5.49 -4.27 4.78
N ALA A 214 -5.62 -5.48 4.22
CA ALA A 214 -5.82 -6.70 5.00
C ALA A 214 -4.68 -6.91 6.02
N GLY A 215 -3.44 -6.77 5.58
CA GLY A 215 -2.27 -6.87 6.45
C GLY A 215 -2.24 -5.80 7.55
N VAL A 216 -2.52 -4.55 7.20
CA VAL A 216 -2.60 -3.44 8.18
C VAL A 216 -3.66 -3.70 9.24
N VAL A 217 -4.88 -4.10 8.82
CA VAL A 217 -5.99 -4.42 9.73
C VAL A 217 -5.62 -5.62 10.62
N GLY A 218 -5.08 -6.70 10.04
CA GLY A 218 -4.67 -7.88 10.79
C GLY A 218 -3.60 -7.57 11.85
N MET A 219 -2.58 -6.79 11.52
CA MET A 219 -1.56 -6.37 12.48
C MET A 219 -2.16 -5.53 13.61
N ARG A 220 -3.03 -4.58 13.30
CA ARG A 220 -3.71 -3.76 14.31
C ARG A 220 -4.55 -4.57 15.27
N GLN A 221 -5.31 -5.54 14.76
CA GLN A 221 -6.12 -6.44 15.60
C GLN A 221 -5.27 -7.31 16.54
N GLN A 222 -4.07 -7.69 16.10
CA GLN A 222 -3.10 -8.44 16.90
C GLN A 222 -2.32 -7.56 17.89
N GLY A 223 -2.60 -6.25 17.95
CA GLY A 223 -1.91 -5.30 18.82
C GLY A 223 -0.55 -4.84 18.29
N ALA A 224 -0.18 -5.21 17.05
CA ALA A 224 1.04 -4.76 16.42
C ALA A 224 0.86 -3.40 15.74
N ASN A 225 1.93 -2.61 15.69
CA ASN A 225 1.93 -1.36 14.93
C ASN A 225 2.43 -1.62 13.50
N PRO A 226 1.59 -1.43 12.45
CA PRO A 226 1.97 -1.66 11.06
C PRO A 226 3.16 -0.80 10.60
N PHE A 227 3.37 0.37 11.21
CA PHE A 227 4.49 1.24 10.86
C PHE A 227 5.86 0.67 11.29
N ASN A 228 5.90 -0.14 12.35
CA ASN A 228 7.14 -0.79 12.79
C ASN A 228 7.63 -1.87 11.81
N SER A 229 6.73 -2.44 10.99
CA SER A 229 7.07 -3.43 9.95
C SER A 229 7.33 -2.81 8.58
N GLY A 230 7.15 -1.49 8.45
CA GLY A 230 7.20 -0.80 7.17
C GLY A 230 5.91 -0.89 6.34
N LEU A 231 5.01 -1.85 6.63
CA LEU A 231 3.76 -2.02 5.87
C LEU A 231 2.86 -0.78 5.94
N GLY A 232 2.70 -0.20 7.13
CA GLY A 232 1.91 1.02 7.33
C GLY A 232 2.47 2.21 6.57
N MET A 233 3.79 2.36 6.53
CA MET A 233 4.45 3.41 5.75
C MET A 233 4.26 3.19 4.24
N THR A 234 4.47 1.97 3.76
CA THR A 234 4.24 1.61 2.35
C THR A 234 2.79 1.91 1.95
N PHE A 235 1.82 1.52 2.78
CA PHE A 235 0.41 1.80 2.51
C PHE A 235 0.11 3.30 2.47
N ALA A 236 0.62 4.07 3.44
CA ALA A 236 0.44 5.52 3.50
C ALA A 236 1.05 6.23 2.27
N ILE A 237 2.28 5.86 1.88
CA ILE A 237 2.91 6.42 0.67
C ILE A 237 2.07 6.12 -0.57
N ASN A 238 1.59 4.89 -0.72
CA ASN A 238 0.75 4.52 -1.87
C ASN A 238 -0.59 5.29 -1.89
N ILE A 239 -1.19 5.60 -0.72
CA ILE A 239 -2.35 6.48 -0.64
C ILE A 239 -1.99 7.89 -1.13
N VAL A 240 -0.88 8.45 -0.66
CA VAL A 240 -0.42 9.79 -1.10
C VAL A 240 -0.18 9.82 -2.60
N LEU A 241 0.49 8.82 -3.15
CA LEU A 241 0.73 8.72 -4.60
C LEU A 241 -0.59 8.59 -5.38
N THR A 242 -1.57 7.84 -4.86
CA THR A 242 -2.90 7.71 -5.48
C THR A 242 -3.61 9.05 -5.60
N LEU A 243 -3.48 9.90 -4.58
CA LEU A 243 -4.14 11.21 -4.56
C LEU A 243 -3.35 12.29 -5.32
N ALA A 244 -2.03 12.12 -5.41
CA ALA A 244 -1.13 13.13 -5.99
C ALA A 244 -0.90 12.96 -7.49
N ILE A 245 -0.97 11.73 -8.02
CA ILE A 245 -0.64 11.45 -9.42
C ILE A 245 -1.92 11.37 -10.26
N PRO A 246 -2.12 12.27 -11.25
CA PRO A 246 -3.25 12.19 -12.17
C PRO A 246 -3.25 10.86 -12.96
N GLY A 247 -4.44 10.35 -13.25
CA GLY A 247 -4.60 9.09 -14.00
C GLY A 247 -4.54 7.82 -13.15
N ILE A 248 -4.19 7.90 -11.86
CA ILE A 248 -4.32 6.77 -10.95
C ILE A 248 -5.79 6.64 -10.51
N SER A 249 -6.34 5.43 -10.62
CA SER A 249 -7.73 5.14 -10.24
C SER A 249 -7.92 5.21 -8.72
N ILE A 250 -8.42 6.35 -8.22
CA ILE A 250 -8.75 6.52 -6.80
C ILE A 250 -9.76 5.45 -6.37
N GLY A 251 -10.84 5.31 -7.15
CA GLY A 251 -11.88 4.30 -6.88
C GLY A 251 -11.33 2.88 -6.85
N GLY A 252 -10.46 2.56 -7.81
CA GLY A 252 -9.83 1.24 -7.89
C GLY A 252 -8.99 0.90 -6.65
N HIS A 253 -8.19 1.84 -6.18
CA HIS A 253 -7.35 1.63 -5.00
C HIS A 253 -8.16 1.56 -3.71
N PHE A 254 -9.07 2.51 -3.48
CA PHE A 254 -9.86 2.54 -2.24
C PHE A 254 -10.91 1.44 -2.19
N GLY A 255 -11.55 1.09 -3.33
CA GLY A 255 -12.46 -0.04 -3.41
C GLY A 255 -11.77 -1.37 -3.10
N GLY A 256 -10.58 -1.57 -3.67
CA GLY A 256 -9.74 -2.73 -3.35
C GLY A 256 -9.31 -2.75 -1.88
N ALA A 257 -8.85 -1.61 -1.35
CA ALA A 257 -8.46 -1.49 0.05
C ALA A 257 -9.61 -1.80 1.01
N LEU A 258 -10.83 -1.33 0.74
CA LEU A 258 -12.02 -1.61 1.55
C LEU A 258 -12.34 -3.11 1.55
N ALA A 259 -12.40 -3.72 0.35
CA ALA A 259 -12.67 -5.15 0.22
C ALA A 259 -11.61 -6.00 0.96
N GLY A 260 -10.35 -5.67 0.79
CA GLY A 260 -9.26 -6.36 1.49
C GLY A 260 -9.27 -6.15 3.00
N ALA A 261 -9.59 -4.94 3.47
CA ALA A 261 -9.74 -4.66 4.91
C ALA A 261 -10.84 -5.51 5.55
N LEU A 262 -12.00 -5.63 4.89
CA LEU A 262 -13.12 -6.47 5.35
C LEU A 262 -12.70 -7.95 5.42
N CYS A 263 -12.03 -8.47 4.40
CA CYS A 263 -11.51 -9.84 4.39
C CYS A 263 -10.46 -10.04 5.49
N GLY A 264 -9.51 -9.09 5.61
CA GLY A 264 -8.45 -9.14 6.61
C GLY A 264 -8.96 -9.07 8.03
N PHE A 265 -10.04 -8.32 8.27
CA PHE A 265 -10.69 -8.23 9.58
C PHE A 265 -11.15 -9.59 10.09
N VAL A 266 -11.61 -10.46 9.20
CA VAL A 266 -12.08 -11.80 9.53
C VAL A 266 -10.95 -12.82 9.52
N ILE A 267 -10.15 -12.86 8.44
CA ILE A 267 -9.15 -13.91 8.23
C ILE A 267 -7.94 -13.75 9.15
N LEU A 268 -7.55 -12.52 9.45
CA LEU A 268 -6.39 -12.18 10.29
C LEU A 268 -6.78 -11.84 11.73
N ALA A 269 -8.00 -12.19 12.15
CA ALA A 269 -8.45 -11.99 13.52
C ALA A 269 -7.50 -12.68 14.52
N PRO A 270 -7.28 -12.08 15.70
CA PRO A 270 -6.40 -12.66 16.70
C PRO A 270 -6.96 -14.00 17.21
N SER A 271 -6.08 -14.93 17.55
CA SER A 271 -6.44 -16.31 17.96
C SER A 271 -7.39 -16.40 19.18
N ARG A 272 -7.50 -15.32 19.97
CA ARG A 272 -8.47 -15.19 21.05
C ARG A 272 -9.92 -15.11 20.55
N ILE A 273 -10.11 -14.67 19.30
CA ILE A 273 -11.43 -14.61 18.66
C ILE A 273 -11.55 -15.86 17.79
N LYS A 274 -12.40 -16.79 18.21
CA LYS A 274 -12.61 -18.05 17.48
C LYS A 274 -13.59 -17.81 16.33
N ILE A 275 -13.08 -17.41 15.17
CA ILE A 275 -13.88 -17.31 13.93
C ILE A 275 -13.91 -18.69 13.28
N PRO A 276 -15.10 -19.28 13.05
CA PRO A 276 -15.21 -20.56 12.35
C PRO A 276 -14.53 -20.51 10.97
N GLU A 277 -13.92 -21.60 10.57
CA GLU A 277 -13.15 -21.64 9.32
C GLU A 277 -14.00 -21.33 8.08
N PHE A 278 -15.25 -21.83 8.05
CA PHE A 278 -16.16 -21.55 6.95
C PHE A 278 -16.44 -20.05 6.79
N VAL A 279 -16.49 -19.26 7.87
CA VAL A 279 -16.69 -17.80 7.84
C VAL A 279 -15.46 -17.12 7.19
N GLN A 280 -14.25 -17.63 7.47
CA GLN A 280 -13.03 -17.11 6.88
C GLN A 280 -12.97 -17.31 5.36
N TYR A 281 -13.60 -18.36 4.84
CA TYR A 281 -13.72 -18.60 3.38
C TYR A 281 -14.94 -17.85 2.80
N ALA A 282 -16.07 -17.85 3.49
CA ALA A 282 -17.31 -17.22 3.02
C ALA A 282 -17.16 -15.70 2.87
N THR A 283 -16.46 -15.04 3.81
CA THR A 283 -16.32 -13.57 3.80
C THR A 283 -15.75 -13.02 2.49
N PRO A 284 -14.58 -13.46 1.98
CA PRO A 284 -14.06 -12.93 0.72
C PRO A 284 -14.94 -13.30 -0.49
N ILE A 285 -15.62 -14.45 -0.47
CA ILE A 285 -16.57 -14.83 -1.51
C ILE A 285 -17.75 -13.85 -1.53
N LEU A 286 -18.32 -13.54 -0.37
CA LEU A 286 -19.44 -12.61 -0.25
C LEU A 286 -19.02 -11.17 -0.60
N VAL A 287 -17.82 -10.74 -0.19
CA VAL A 287 -17.27 -9.42 -0.56
C VAL A 287 -17.08 -9.33 -2.08
N GLY A 288 -16.54 -10.38 -2.72
CA GLY A 288 -16.39 -10.45 -4.17
C GLY A 288 -17.74 -10.44 -4.89
N ALA A 289 -18.72 -11.22 -4.41
CA ALA A 289 -20.06 -11.25 -4.97
C ALA A 289 -20.78 -9.89 -4.86
N ALA A 290 -20.65 -9.23 -3.70
CA ALA A 290 -21.19 -7.86 -3.52
C ALA A 290 -20.50 -6.86 -4.47
N ALA A 291 -19.19 -6.96 -4.66
CA ALA A 291 -18.47 -6.12 -5.61
C ALA A 291 -18.94 -6.33 -7.05
N ILE A 292 -19.15 -7.59 -7.46
CA ILE A 292 -19.73 -7.91 -8.79
C ILE A 292 -21.12 -7.30 -8.92
N TYR A 293 -22.00 -7.50 -7.93
CA TYR A 293 -23.35 -6.94 -7.94
C TYR A 293 -23.33 -5.41 -8.09
N ILE A 294 -22.50 -4.71 -7.30
CA ILE A 294 -22.32 -3.25 -7.39
C ILE A 294 -21.79 -2.85 -8.77
N SER A 295 -20.91 -3.65 -9.37
CA SER A 295 -20.34 -3.37 -10.69
C SER A 295 -21.34 -3.51 -11.82
N LEU A 296 -22.35 -4.36 -11.69
CA LEU A 296 -23.35 -4.66 -12.70
C LEU A 296 -24.65 -3.86 -12.52
N ALA A 297 -24.88 -3.28 -11.34
CA ALA A 297 -25.96 -2.34 -11.06
C ALA A 297 -25.68 -0.98 -11.70
#